data_7bfd2541e5a96cb346ad519c9eeb9e75
#
_entry.id   7bfd2541e5a96cb346ad519c9eeb9e75
#
_cell.length_a   1.000
_cell.length_b   1.000
_cell.length_c   1.000
_cell.angle_alpha   90.00
_cell.angle_beta   90.00
_cell.angle_gamma   90.00
#
_symmetry.space_group_name_H-M   'P 1'
#
loop_
_entity.id
_entity.type
_entity.pdbx_description
1 polymer ?
#
loop_
_entity_poly.entity_id
_entity_poly.type
_entity_poly.pdbx_seq_one_letter_code
_entity_poly.pdbx_strand_id
1 'polypeptide(L)'
;MNYFNLLFSNNSILRCLQIEAFKNFFFKGDCIEFGANKKISRNFLKYNLKNCKITYSNIDNKKNNFLILNLEKKIKHKKKYDNVVIFNVLEHLTNLDIPMENIYNLLKKKGRVLGSTPFIYRIHGAPKDYSRYTKDYLKKILKEKNFKQIKIYELGIGPFLASFSLLRGYLKFIPIIYQILLSLVIIIDKILNIFMKTNPKIIYPIGYIFSAIKK
;
A
#
# COMPACT_ATOMS: atom_id res chain seq x y z
N MET A 1 5.09 13.17 -9.66
CA MET A 1 5.64 11.81 -9.53
C MET A 1 7.03 11.77 -10.16
N ASN A 2 8.04 11.30 -9.44
CA ASN A 2 9.39 11.17 -9.98
C ASN A 2 9.50 9.86 -10.77
N TYR A 3 9.45 9.93 -12.11
CA TYR A 3 9.51 8.77 -13.02
C TYR A 3 10.88 8.08 -13.02
N PHE A 4 11.93 8.77 -12.60
CA PHE A 4 13.26 8.19 -12.48
C PHE A 4 13.27 6.92 -11.60
N ASN A 5 12.53 6.94 -10.50
CA ASN A 5 12.38 5.77 -9.62
C ASN A 5 11.68 4.59 -10.31
N LEU A 6 10.78 4.84 -11.27
CA LEU A 6 10.14 3.76 -12.03
C LEU A 6 11.13 3.11 -13.01
N LEU A 7 11.97 3.91 -13.67
CA LEU A 7 12.89 3.45 -14.70
C LEU A 7 14.07 2.64 -14.12
N PHE A 8 14.64 3.10 -13.00
CA PHE A 8 15.91 2.57 -12.48
C PHE A 8 15.78 1.75 -11.20
N SER A 9 14.59 1.61 -10.65
CA SER A 9 14.38 0.83 -9.41
C SER A 9 14.23 -0.66 -9.71
N ASN A 10 14.83 -1.50 -8.85
CA ASN A 10 14.56 -2.94 -8.82
C ASN A 10 13.19 -3.29 -8.21
N ASN A 11 12.45 -2.32 -7.68
CA ASN A 11 11.11 -2.52 -7.14
C ASN A 11 10.07 -2.74 -8.23
N SER A 12 8.93 -3.38 -7.90
CA SER A 12 7.77 -3.41 -8.79
C SER A 12 7.25 -2.00 -9.06
N ILE A 13 6.54 -1.81 -10.18
CA ILE A 13 5.91 -0.52 -10.51
C ILE A 13 4.97 -0.08 -9.37
N LEU A 14 4.13 -1.00 -8.87
CA LEU A 14 3.28 -0.72 -7.72
C LEU A 14 4.08 -0.21 -6.51
N ARG A 15 5.20 -0.87 -6.19
CA ARG A 15 6.06 -0.48 -5.07
C ARG A 15 6.65 0.92 -5.25
N CYS A 16 7.09 1.26 -6.44
CA CYS A 16 7.60 2.61 -6.75
C CYS A 16 6.52 3.67 -6.57
N LEU A 17 5.30 3.40 -7.05
CA LEU A 17 4.15 4.30 -6.91
C LEU A 17 3.74 4.46 -5.44
N GLN A 18 3.76 3.38 -4.66
CA GLN A 18 3.48 3.42 -3.23
C GLN A 18 4.51 4.28 -2.48
N ILE A 19 5.80 4.07 -2.73
CA ILE A 19 6.88 4.86 -2.09
C ILE A 19 6.71 6.35 -2.41
N GLU A 20 6.41 6.69 -3.66
CA GLU A 20 6.22 8.07 -4.08
C GLU A 20 5.00 8.71 -3.41
N ALA A 21 3.86 8.02 -3.40
CA ALA A 21 2.66 8.52 -2.74
C ALA A 21 2.83 8.64 -1.22
N PHE A 22 3.62 7.74 -0.64
CA PHE A 22 3.88 7.70 0.79
C PHE A 22 4.70 8.88 1.30
N LYS A 23 5.53 9.50 0.47
CA LYS A 23 6.30 10.70 0.82
C LYS A 23 5.44 11.86 1.32
N ASN A 24 4.16 11.89 0.96
CA ASN A 24 3.21 12.93 1.36
C ASN A 24 2.60 12.71 2.76
N PHE A 25 2.94 11.61 3.44
CA PHE A 25 2.42 11.30 4.77
C PHE A 25 3.52 11.43 5.81
N PHE A 26 3.26 12.23 6.84
CA PHE A 26 4.17 12.44 7.97
C PHE A 26 3.65 11.72 9.20
N PHE A 27 4.56 11.12 9.97
CA PHE A 27 4.26 10.40 11.19
C PHE A 27 4.89 11.09 12.38
N LYS A 28 4.16 11.06 13.50
CA LYS A 28 4.65 11.49 14.82
C LYS A 28 4.20 10.47 15.86
N GLY A 29 4.97 10.32 16.93
CA GLY A 29 4.62 9.48 18.07
C GLY A 29 4.83 7.99 17.84
N ASP A 30 4.00 7.17 18.47
CA ASP A 30 4.07 5.71 18.37
C ASP A 30 3.42 5.20 17.09
N CYS A 31 4.13 4.36 16.35
CA CYS A 31 3.65 3.73 15.13
C CYS A 31 3.76 2.20 15.26
N ILE A 32 2.78 1.47 14.74
CA ILE A 32 2.89 0.03 14.51
C ILE A 32 2.74 -0.28 13.03
N GLU A 33 3.62 -1.11 12.48
CA GLU A 33 3.56 -1.60 11.11
C GLU A 33 3.23 -3.09 11.11
N PHE A 34 2.14 -3.46 10.44
CA PHE A 34 1.73 -4.84 10.21
C PHE A 34 2.30 -5.41 8.90
N GLY A 35 2.60 -6.72 8.90
CA GLY A 35 3.22 -7.37 7.76
C GLY A 35 4.65 -6.89 7.50
N ALA A 36 5.32 -6.42 8.54
CA ALA A 36 6.65 -5.86 8.44
C ALA A 36 7.66 -6.91 7.94
N ASN A 37 8.54 -6.44 7.03
CA ASN A 37 9.71 -7.18 6.59
C ASN A 37 10.90 -6.23 6.61
N LYS A 38 11.99 -6.60 7.29
CA LYS A 38 13.16 -5.72 7.49
C LYS A 38 13.64 -5.01 6.21
N LYS A 39 13.62 -5.69 5.06
CA LYS A 39 14.06 -5.11 3.78
C LYS A 39 13.06 -4.10 3.22
N ILE A 40 11.76 -4.38 3.38
CA ILE A 40 10.67 -3.60 2.77
C ILE A 40 10.31 -2.38 3.63
N SER A 41 10.19 -2.55 4.93
CA SER A 41 9.85 -1.49 5.89
C SER A 41 10.82 -0.31 5.83
N ARG A 42 12.12 -0.60 5.73
CA ARG A 42 13.15 0.46 5.62
C ARG A 42 12.95 1.36 4.40
N ASN A 43 12.45 0.83 3.29
CA ASN A 43 12.26 1.62 2.07
C ASN A 43 11.02 2.52 2.13
N PHE A 44 9.94 2.10 2.80
CA PHE A 44 8.73 2.91 2.92
C PHE A 44 8.87 4.01 3.96
N LEU A 45 9.39 3.67 5.11
CA LEU A 45 9.36 4.53 6.28
C LEU A 45 10.57 5.47 6.36
N LYS A 46 11.64 5.20 5.59
CA LYS A 46 12.91 5.96 5.64
C LYS A 46 12.74 7.48 5.51
N TYR A 47 11.73 7.93 4.78
CA TYR A 47 11.54 9.36 4.47
C TYR A 47 10.72 10.13 5.50
N ASN A 48 9.90 9.46 6.34
CA ASN A 48 8.86 10.14 7.12
C ASN A 48 8.94 9.90 8.64
N LEU A 49 10.05 9.35 9.12
CA LEU A 49 10.22 8.84 10.49
C LEU A 49 10.89 9.79 11.48
N LYS A 50 11.14 11.02 11.11
CA LYS A 50 11.66 12.00 12.07
C LYS A 50 10.65 12.11 13.22
N ASN A 51 11.00 11.63 14.42
CA ASN A 51 10.18 11.66 15.65
C ASN A 51 9.09 10.57 15.77
N CYS A 52 9.26 9.40 15.15
CA CYS A 52 8.33 8.27 15.28
C CYS A 52 9.02 7.04 15.88
N LYS A 53 8.43 6.46 16.94
CA LYS A 53 8.86 5.17 17.50
C LYS A 53 8.07 4.05 16.84
N ILE A 54 8.75 3.19 16.06
CA ILE A 54 8.08 2.13 15.31
C ILE A 54 8.16 0.80 16.05
N THR A 55 7.01 0.15 16.17
CA THR A 55 6.86 -1.24 16.52
C THR A 55 6.58 -2.03 15.25
N TYR A 56 7.40 -3.01 14.93
CA TYR A 56 7.17 -3.91 13.81
C TYR A 56 6.38 -5.12 14.26
N SER A 57 5.38 -5.53 13.47
CA SER A 57 4.54 -6.70 13.74
C SER A 57 4.41 -7.59 12.51
N ASN A 58 4.41 -8.89 12.75
CA ASN A 58 4.12 -9.89 11.73
C ASN A 58 3.34 -11.05 12.34
N ILE A 59 2.72 -11.89 11.50
CA ILE A 59 1.97 -13.08 11.91
C ILE A 59 2.90 -14.22 12.36
N ASP A 60 4.05 -14.32 11.71
CA ASP A 60 5.09 -15.31 12.04
C ASP A 60 6.47 -14.67 11.82
N ASN A 61 7.22 -14.46 12.91
CA ASN A 61 8.57 -13.92 12.78
C ASN A 61 9.50 -14.26 13.95
N LYS A 62 9.87 -15.52 14.00
CA LYS A 62 10.83 -16.02 14.99
C LYS A 62 12.25 -15.43 14.83
N LYS A 63 12.60 -14.90 13.65
CA LYS A 63 13.96 -14.44 13.31
C LYS A 63 14.27 -12.96 13.60
N ASN A 64 13.26 -12.11 13.85
CA ASN A 64 13.46 -10.66 13.79
C ASN A 64 13.04 -9.87 15.05
N ASN A 65 12.68 -10.52 16.16
CA ASN A 65 12.15 -9.88 17.37
C ASN A 65 10.94 -8.95 17.10
N PHE A 66 10.11 -9.30 16.13
CA PHE A 66 8.88 -8.56 15.86
C PHE A 66 7.77 -8.98 16.81
N LEU A 67 6.88 -8.06 17.10
CA LEU A 67 5.67 -8.36 17.85
C LEU A 67 4.78 -9.29 17.01
N ILE A 68 4.46 -10.47 17.55
CA ILE A 68 3.62 -11.46 16.86
C ILE A 68 2.17 -11.08 17.09
N LEU A 69 1.48 -10.59 16.04
CA LEU A 69 0.07 -10.25 16.07
C LEU A 69 -0.60 -10.76 14.80
N ASN A 70 -1.68 -11.52 14.96
CA ASN A 70 -2.53 -11.95 13.86
C ASN A 70 -3.75 -11.03 13.76
N LEU A 71 -3.85 -10.30 12.64
CA LEU A 71 -4.98 -9.38 12.39
C LEU A 71 -6.32 -10.11 12.25
N GLU A 72 -6.35 -11.38 11.84
CA GLU A 72 -7.58 -12.17 11.69
C GLU A 72 -8.11 -12.73 13.01
N LYS A 73 -7.36 -12.58 14.10
CA LYS A 73 -7.77 -12.96 15.46
C LYS A 73 -7.93 -11.72 16.33
N LYS A 74 -8.87 -11.75 17.29
CA LYS A 74 -9.05 -10.63 18.23
C LYS A 74 -7.75 -10.33 18.98
N ILE A 75 -7.22 -9.12 18.79
CA ILE A 75 -5.94 -8.70 19.38
C ILE A 75 -6.17 -8.14 20.78
N LYS A 76 -5.59 -8.79 21.79
CA LYS A 76 -5.55 -8.33 23.17
C LYS A 76 -4.20 -7.62 23.43
N HIS A 77 -4.05 -6.39 22.94
CA HIS A 77 -2.83 -5.60 23.12
C HIS A 77 -3.14 -4.26 23.80
N LYS A 78 -2.52 -4.01 24.97
CA LYS A 78 -2.83 -2.84 25.81
C LYS A 78 -2.34 -1.53 25.22
N LYS A 79 -1.16 -1.55 24.57
CA LYS A 79 -0.56 -0.35 23.98
C LYS A 79 -1.41 0.16 22.81
N LYS A 80 -1.61 1.49 22.77
CA LYS A 80 -2.26 2.21 21.67
C LYS A 80 -1.24 3.02 20.91
N TYR A 81 -1.52 3.23 19.64
CA TYR A 81 -0.60 3.86 18.70
C TYR A 81 -1.19 5.12 18.10
N ASP A 82 -0.34 6.10 17.80
CA ASP A 82 -0.74 7.29 17.05
C ASP A 82 -0.97 6.95 15.58
N ASN A 83 -0.21 5.95 15.06
CA ASN A 83 -0.34 5.51 13.68
C ASN A 83 -0.30 3.98 13.59
N VAL A 84 -1.16 3.42 12.72
CA VAL A 84 -1.12 2.04 12.25
C VAL A 84 -0.79 2.06 10.75
N VAL A 85 0.23 1.32 10.36
CA VAL A 85 0.68 1.18 8.97
C VAL A 85 0.44 -0.25 8.51
N ILE A 86 -0.22 -0.40 7.33
CA ILE A 86 -0.55 -1.69 6.75
C ILE A 86 -0.38 -1.65 5.23
N PHE A 87 0.76 -2.18 4.74
CA PHE A 87 1.08 -2.16 3.31
C PHE A 87 1.07 -3.54 2.72
N ASN A 88 0.20 -3.74 1.71
CA ASN A 88 0.09 -5.00 0.97
C ASN A 88 -0.06 -6.20 1.92
N VAL A 89 -1.01 -6.10 2.82
CA VAL A 89 -1.41 -7.14 3.78
C VAL A 89 -2.88 -7.49 3.61
N LEU A 90 -3.72 -6.50 3.24
CA LEU A 90 -5.17 -6.71 3.17
C LEU A 90 -5.55 -7.81 2.17
N GLU A 91 -4.83 -7.91 1.08
CA GLU A 91 -5.02 -8.94 0.05
C GLU A 91 -4.79 -10.37 0.55
N HIS A 92 -4.04 -10.51 1.64
CA HIS A 92 -3.69 -11.79 2.27
C HIS A 92 -4.64 -12.19 3.41
N LEU A 93 -5.63 -11.36 3.72
CA LEU A 93 -6.64 -11.62 4.75
C LEU A 93 -7.89 -12.21 4.13
N THR A 94 -8.52 -13.18 4.83
CA THR A 94 -9.74 -13.87 4.35
C THR A 94 -10.95 -12.94 4.33
N ASN A 95 -11.02 -12.02 5.29
CA ASN A 95 -11.99 -10.93 5.35
C ASN A 95 -11.38 -9.70 6.03
N LEU A 96 -12.08 -8.56 6.04
CA LEU A 96 -11.57 -7.32 6.63
C LEU A 96 -12.29 -6.89 7.92
N ASP A 97 -13.32 -7.60 8.38
CA ASP A 97 -14.11 -7.18 9.53
C ASP A 97 -13.30 -7.14 10.82
N ILE A 98 -12.74 -8.28 11.23
CA ILE A 98 -11.90 -8.40 12.43
C ILE A 98 -10.60 -7.59 12.27
N PRO A 99 -9.88 -7.67 11.13
CA PRO A 99 -8.68 -6.86 10.91
C PRO A 99 -8.91 -5.36 11.07
N MET A 100 -9.97 -4.79 10.49
CA MET A 100 -10.24 -3.36 10.59
C MET A 100 -10.69 -2.96 12.00
N GLU A 101 -11.43 -3.82 12.70
CA GLU A 101 -11.76 -3.62 14.12
C GLU A 101 -10.50 -3.62 14.99
N ASN A 102 -9.58 -4.56 14.78
CA ASN A 102 -8.30 -4.61 15.48
C ASN A 102 -7.47 -3.33 15.23
N ILE A 103 -7.38 -2.88 13.99
CA ILE A 103 -6.68 -1.65 13.63
C ILE A 103 -7.31 -0.45 14.34
N TYR A 104 -8.66 -0.36 14.31
CA TYR A 104 -9.39 0.70 15.02
C TYR A 104 -9.09 0.68 16.52
N ASN A 105 -9.12 -0.50 17.13
CA ASN A 105 -8.91 -0.66 18.57
C ASN A 105 -7.47 -0.40 19.00
N LEU A 106 -6.48 -0.62 18.13
CA LEU A 106 -5.07 -0.33 18.39
C LEU A 106 -4.73 1.16 18.29
N LEU A 107 -5.55 1.95 17.60
CA LEU A 107 -5.33 3.39 17.47
C LEU A 107 -5.77 4.15 18.73
N LYS A 108 -5.00 5.18 19.10
CA LYS A 108 -5.42 6.24 20.01
C LYS A 108 -6.59 7.04 19.40
N LYS A 109 -7.33 7.81 20.20
CA LYS A 109 -8.30 8.80 19.68
C LYS A 109 -7.57 9.77 18.74
N LYS A 110 -8.16 10.09 17.58
CA LYS A 110 -7.54 10.85 16.48
C LYS A 110 -6.30 10.20 15.86
N GLY A 111 -5.97 8.97 16.23
CA GLY A 111 -4.91 8.19 15.58
C GLY A 111 -5.25 7.84 14.13
N ARG A 112 -4.24 7.62 13.32
CA ARG A 112 -4.36 7.42 11.87
C ARG A 112 -4.02 6.00 11.46
N VAL A 113 -4.83 5.39 10.59
CA VAL A 113 -4.42 4.26 9.78
C VAL A 113 -3.92 4.77 8.42
N LEU A 114 -2.83 4.19 7.93
CA LEU A 114 -2.31 4.35 6.58
C LEU A 114 -2.03 2.98 6.00
N GLY A 115 -2.58 2.72 4.82
CA GLY A 115 -2.43 1.42 4.17
C GLY A 115 -2.33 1.53 2.67
N SER A 116 -1.95 0.40 2.06
CA SER A 116 -2.02 0.21 0.62
C SER A 116 -2.39 -1.22 0.30
N THR A 117 -3.01 -1.41 -0.88
CA THR A 117 -3.36 -2.74 -1.41
C THR A 117 -3.19 -2.74 -2.93
N PRO A 118 -2.74 -3.85 -3.53
CA PRO A 118 -2.72 -4.00 -4.97
C PRO A 118 -4.14 -4.13 -5.54
N PHE A 119 -4.31 -3.76 -6.82
CA PHE A 119 -5.55 -4.02 -7.56
C PHE A 119 -5.24 -4.72 -8.88
N ILE A 120 -4.72 -4.03 -9.91
CA ILE A 120 -4.21 -4.71 -11.11
C ILE A 120 -2.80 -5.23 -10.81
N TYR A 121 -2.73 -6.46 -10.34
CA TYR A 121 -1.50 -7.08 -9.91
C TYR A 121 -1.58 -8.61 -10.02
N ARG A 122 -0.44 -9.24 -10.34
CA ARG A 122 -0.34 -10.70 -10.40
C ARG A 122 -0.66 -11.33 -9.04
N ILE A 123 -1.15 -12.55 -9.05
CA ILE A 123 -1.30 -13.37 -7.84
C ILE A 123 0.08 -13.59 -7.20
N HIS A 124 0.16 -13.40 -5.88
CA HIS A 124 1.40 -13.61 -5.13
C HIS A 124 1.07 -14.07 -3.71
N GLY A 125 1.51 -15.26 -3.34
CA GLY A 125 1.29 -15.79 -2.00
C GLY A 125 2.29 -15.25 -0.98
N ALA A 126 1.77 -14.83 0.18
CA ALA A 126 2.61 -14.56 1.36
C ALA A 126 1.80 -14.73 2.66
N PRO A 127 1.31 -15.90 3.00
CA PRO A 127 1.35 -17.22 2.32
C PRO A 127 0.27 -17.45 1.25
N LYS A 128 -0.84 -16.72 1.26
CA LYS A 128 -1.98 -16.83 0.33
C LYS A 128 -2.41 -15.45 -0.14
N ASP A 129 -3.08 -15.36 -1.28
CA ASP A 129 -3.56 -14.13 -1.89
C ASP A 129 -5.06 -14.32 -2.20
N TYR A 130 -5.92 -13.63 -1.44
CA TYR A 130 -7.37 -13.90 -1.44
C TYR A 130 -8.15 -12.88 -2.25
N SER A 131 -7.77 -11.59 -2.20
CA SER A 131 -8.69 -10.53 -2.65
C SER A 131 -8.01 -9.35 -3.34
N ARG A 132 -8.78 -8.69 -4.20
CA ARG A 132 -8.50 -7.36 -4.76
C ARG A 132 -9.65 -6.44 -4.39
N TYR A 133 -9.37 -5.40 -3.63
CA TYR A 133 -10.39 -4.50 -3.11
C TYR A 133 -10.53 -3.28 -3.99
N THR A 134 -11.76 -2.94 -4.38
CA THR A 134 -12.06 -1.67 -5.05
C THR A 134 -11.99 -0.50 -4.06
N LYS A 135 -11.87 0.71 -4.59
CA LYS A 135 -11.94 1.95 -3.80
C LYS A 135 -13.22 2.03 -2.97
N ASP A 136 -14.35 1.67 -3.57
CA ASP A 136 -15.67 1.76 -2.91
C ASP A 136 -15.78 0.76 -1.76
N TYR A 137 -15.29 -0.46 -1.94
CA TYR A 137 -15.26 -1.44 -0.86
C TYR A 137 -14.36 -0.99 0.30
N LEU A 138 -13.15 -0.47 0.02
CA LEU A 138 -12.26 0.07 1.05
C LEU A 138 -12.93 1.24 1.81
N LYS A 139 -13.62 2.12 1.09
CA LYS A 139 -14.36 3.23 1.69
C LYS A 139 -15.52 2.75 2.56
N LYS A 140 -16.26 1.74 2.10
CA LYS A 140 -17.36 1.11 2.83
C LYS A 140 -16.88 0.54 4.16
N ILE A 141 -15.90 -0.37 4.14
CA ILE A 141 -15.41 -1.04 5.35
C ILE A 141 -14.82 -0.05 6.37
N LEU A 142 -14.09 0.96 5.92
CA LEU A 142 -13.55 2.00 6.81
C LEU A 142 -14.67 2.82 7.46
N LYS A 143 -15.76 3.13 6.74
CA LYS A 143 -16.94 3.81 7.30
C LYS A 143 -17.67 2.95 8.33
N GLU A 144 -17.89 1.68 8.04
CA GLU A 144 -18.54 0.70 8.93
C GLU A 144 -17.79 0.54 10.25
N LYS A 145 -16.45 0.66 10.22
CA LYS A 145 -15.61 0.65 11.43
C LYS A 145 -15.41 2.04 12.06
N ASN A 146 -16.29 3.00 11.76
CA ASN A 146 -16.33 4.35 12.36
C ASN A 146 -15.09 5.23 12.11
N PHE A 147 -14.29 4.94 11.10
CA PHE A 147 -13.23 5.83 10.67
C PHE A 147 -13.79 7.11 10.04
N LYS A 148 -13.09 8.22 10.23
CA LYS A 148 -13.40 9.54 9.66
C LYS A 148 -12.27 10.00 8.75
N GLN A 149 -12.50 11.10 8.01
CA GLN A 149 -11.52 11.71 7.10
C GLN A 149 -10.86 10.67 6.17
N ILE A 150 -11.68 9.76 5.63
CA ILE A 150 -11.23 8.69 4.75
C ILE A 150 -10.75 9.30 3.42
N LYS A 151 -9.48 9.06 3.09
CA LYS A 151 -8.85 9.46 1.82
C LYS A 151 -8.30 8.21 1.16
N ILE A 152 -8.66 8.00 -0.11
CA ILE A 152 -8.20 6.85 -0.91
C ILE A 152 -7.75 7.38 -2.25
N TYR A 153 -6.51 7.10 -2.61
CA TYR A 153 -5.89 7.55 -3.85
C TYR A 153 -5.52 6.35 -4.71
N GLU A 154 -5.84 6.44 -5.97
CA GLU A 154 -5.46 5.49 -7.01
C GLU A 154 -3.96 5.64 -7.32
N LEU A 155 -3.28 4.51 -7.47
CA LEU A 155 -1.90 4.42 -7.91
C LEU A 155 -1.88 3.92 -9.36
N GLY A 156 -1.28 4.68 -10.25
CA GLY A 156 -1.22 4.39 -11.68
C GLY A 156 -1.17 5.66 -12.50
N ILE A 157 -1.19 5.50 -13.83
CA ILE A 157 -1.28 6.60 -14.80
C ILE A 157 -2.43 6.29 -15.75
N GLY A 158 -2.47 5.07 -16.31
CA GLY A 158 -3.46 4.63 -17.27
C GLY A 158 -3.32 3.15 -17.61
N PRO A 159 -4.07 2.66 -18.62
CA PRO A 159 -4.15 1.25 -18.96
C PRO A 159 -2.83 0.65 -19.46
N PHE A 160 -2.02 1.42 -20.18
CA PHE A 160 -0.74 0.92 -20.71
C PHE A 160 0.25 0.65 -19.59
N LEU A 161 0.41 1.55 -18.61
CA LEU A 161 1.27 1.30 -17.45
C LEU A 161 0.72 0.15 -16.59
N ALA A 162 -0.59 0.05 -16.44
CA ALA A 162 -1.22 -1.03 -15.69
C ALA A 162 -0.92 -2.40 -16.34
N SER A 163 -1.13 -2.54 -17.65
CA SER A 163 -0.80 -3.74 -18.42
C SER A 163 0.70 -4.04 -18.38
N PHE A 164 1.53 -3.04 -18.58
CA PHE A 164 2.98 -3.18 -18.55
C PHE A 164 3.50 -3.65 -17.18
N SER A 165 2.82 -3.26 -16.10
CA SER A 165 3.19 -3.66 -14.75
C SER A 165 3.12 -5.20 -14.55
N LEU A 166 2.25 -5.89 -15.27
CA LEU A 166 2.11 -7.35 -15.26
C LEU A 166 3.25 -8.03 -16.01
N LEU A 167 3.79 -7.39 -17.06
CA LEU A 167 4.87 -7.91 -17.90
C LEU A 167 6.26 -7.74 -17.28
N ARG A 168 6.39 -6.94 -16.24
CA ARG A 168 7.68 -6.61 -15.62
C ARG A 168 8.49 -7.86 -15.23
N GLY A 169 7.83 -8.91 -14.77
CA GLY A 169 8.48 -10.17 -14.38
C GLY A 169 9.30 -10.79 -15.52
N TYR A 170 8.83 -10.64 -16.74
CA TYR A 170 9.47 -11.17 -17.95
C TYR A 170 10.50 -10.20 -18.55
N LEU A 171 10.22 -8.90 -18.52
CA LEU A 171 11.04 -7.88 -19.19
C LEU A 171 12.23 -7.39 -18.36
N LYS A 172 12.22 -7.59 -17.05
CA LYS A 172 13.27 -7.11 -16.13
C LYS A 172 14.68 -7.67 -16.45
N PHE A 173 14.75 -8.80 -17.16
CA PHE A 173 16.02 -9.44 -17.53
C PHE A 173 16.72 -8.73 -18.70
N ILE A 174 16.00 -7.86 -19.44
CA ILE A 174 16.49 -7.07 -20.55
C ILE A 174 16.33 -5.59 -20.19
N PRO A 175 17.22 -5.03 -19.35
CA PRO A 175 16.97 -3.74 -18.69
C PRO A 175 16.80 -2.57 -19.66
N ILE A 176 17.54 -2.54 -20.76
CA ILE A 176 17.47 -1.44 -21.75
C ILE A 176 16.10 -1.46 -22.45
N ILE A 177 15.66 -2.64 -22.92
CA ILE A 177 14.34 -2.81 -23.56
C ILE A 177 13.23 -2.47 -22.57
N TYR A 178 13.35 -2.95 -21.32
CA TYR A 178 12.41 -2.63 -20.27
C TYR A 178 12.27 -1.11 -20.06
N GLN A 179 13.37 -0.36 -20.00
CA GLN A 179 13.37 1.09 -19.80
C GLN A 179 12.75 1.84 -20.98
N ILE A 180 13.07 1.43 -22.21
CA ILE A 180 12.50 2.02 -23.44
C ILE A 180 10.98 1.80 -23.46
N LEU A 181 10.53 0.55 -23.28
CA LEU A 181 9.10 0.22 -23.28
C LEU A 181 8.35 0.90 -22.13
N LEU A 182 8.93 0.96 -20.94
CA LEU A 182 8.33 1.66 -19.80
C LEU A 182 8.17 3.15 -20.09
N SER A 183 9.17 3.79 -20.70
CA SER A 183 9.09 5.19 -21.10
C SER A 183 7.98 5.41 -22.12
N LEU A 184 7.88 4.53 -23.12
CA LEU A 184 6.87 4.59 -24.17
C LEU A 184 5.44 4.47 -23.58
N VAL A 185 5.17 3.48 -22.73
CA VAL A 185 3.83 3.31 -22.15
C VAL A 185 3.45 4.47 -21.23
N ILE A 186 4.41 5.09 -20.53
CA ILE A 186 4.17 6.30 -19.74
C ILE A 186 3.77 7.48 -20.63
N ILE A 187 4.45 7.66 -21.77
CA ILE A 187 4.15 8.72 -22.73
C ILE A 187 2.76 8.50 -23.31
N ILE A 188 2.45 7.30 -23.76
CA ILE A 188 1.13 6.96 -24.33
C ILE A 188 0.03 7.23 -23.31
N ASP A 189 0.15 6.75 -22.07
CA ASP A 189 -0.84 7.02 -21.03
C ASP A 189 -1.02 8.52 -20.76
N LYS A 190 0.07 9.31 -20.76
CA LYS A 190 -0.02 10.77 -20.60
C LYS A 190 -0.76 11.45 -21.75
N ILE A 191 -0.49 11.02 -22.98
CA ILE A 191 -1.18 11.56 -24.17
C ILE A 191 -2.67 11.21 -24.10
N LEU A 192 -3.01 9.96 -23.82
CA LEU A 192 -4.40 9.52 -23.66
C LEU A 192 -5.13 10.28 -22.56
N ASN A 193 -4.45 10.58 -21.44
CA ASN A 193 -5.04 11.37 -20.35
C ASN A 193 -5.53 12.76 -20.78
N ILE A 194 -4.97 13.34 -21.87
CA ILE A 194 -5.38 14.64 -22.41
C ILE A 194 -6.77 14.52 -23.09
N PHE A 195 -7.02 13.39 -23.74
CA PHE A 195 -8.25 13.17 -24.54
C PHE A 195 -9.38 12.51 -23.73
N MET A 196 -9.08 11.90 -22.59
CA MET A 196 -10.06 11.18 -21.78
C MET A 196 -10.82 12.12 -20.84
N LYS A 197 -12.15 12.04 -20.84
CA LYS A 197 -13.03 12.80 -19.91
C LYS A 197 -12.81 12.38 -18.45
N THR A 198 -12.58 11.09 -18.21
CA THR A 198 -12.30 10.53 -16.87
C THR A 198 -10.82 10.19 -16.77
N ASN A 199 -10.18 10.58 -15.67
CA ASN A 199 -8.78 10.27 -15.46
C ASN A 199 -8.55 8.75 -15.46
N PRO A 200 -7.78 8.20 -16.44
CA PRO A 200 -7.58 6.76 -16.62
C PRO A 200 -7.08 6.00 -15.41
N LYS A 201 -6.32 6.63 -14.51
CA LYS A 201 -5.87 5.96 -13.27
C LYS A 201 -7.03 5.55 -12.35
N ILE A 202 -8.22 6.21 -12.47
CA ILE A 202 -9.40 5.86 -11.68
C ILE A 202 -10.00 4.56 -12.20
N ILE A 203 -9.94 4.35 -13.52
CA ILE A 203 -10.51 3.17 -14.20
C ILE A 203 -9.52 2.00 -14.15
N TYR A 204 -8.21 2.28 -14.29
CA TYR A 204 -7.14 1.28 -14.36
C TYR A 204 -6.11 1.45 -13.23
N PRO A 205 -6.52 1.39 -11.95
CA PRO A 205 -5.58 1.52 -10.84
C PRO A 205 -4.72 0.27 -10.70
N ILE A 206 -3.41 0.45 -10.58
CA ILE A 206 -2.48 -0.66 -10.25
C ILE A 206 -2.66 -1.06 -8.78
N GLY A 207 -3.08 -0.11 -7.94
CA GLY A 207 -3.38 -0.31 -6.54
C GLY A 207 -3.91 0.95 -5.89
N TYR A 208 -4.08 0.90 -4.60
CA TYR A 208 -4.57 2.03 -3.81
C TYR A 208 -3.66 2.31 -2.63
N ILE A 209 -3.59 3.58 -2.23
CA ILE A 209 -3.13 4.00 -0.92
C ILE A 209 -4.30 4.68 -0.21
N PHE A 210 -4.51 4.37 1.05
CA PHE A 210 -5.60 4.94 1.83
C PHE A 210 -5.13 5.43 3.19
N SER A 211 -5.79 6.45 3.70
CA SER A 211 -5.65 6.88 5.08
C SER A 211 -7.00 7.21 5.68
N ALA A 212 -7.14 6.98 6.98
CA ALA A 212 -8.33 7.33 7.73
C ALA A 212 -7.98 7.61 9.20
N ILE A 213 -8.82 8.37 9.89
CA ILE A 213 -8.62 8.80 11.28
C ILE A 213 -9.66 8.14 12.18
N LYS A 214 -9.23 7.61 13.32
CA LYS A 214 -10.12 7.14 14.38
C LYS A 214 -10.88 8.33 14.98
N LYS A 215 -12.19 8.18 15.14
CA LYS A 215 -13.05 9.14 15.82
C LYS A 215 -12.61 9.38 17.28
#